data_7f2f9b35113b7e88466196d7f8da67ac
#
_entry.id   7f2f9b35113b7e88466196d7f8da67ac
#
_cell.length_a   1.000
_cell.length_b   1.000
_cell.length_c   1.000
_cell.angle_alpha   90.00
_cell.angle_beta   90.00
_cell.angle_gamma   90.00
#
_symmetry.space_group_name_H-M   'P 1'
#
loop_
_entity.id
_entity.type
_entity.pdbx_description
1 polymer ?
#
loop_
_entity_poly.entity_id
_entity_poly.type
_entity_poly.pdbx_seq_one_letter_code
_entity_poly.pdbx_strand_id
1 'polypeptide(L)'
;RVPAGNVLAITGLNADVGETITLNEQTPFEEIRHIFQPVITKSIEVNKSADLPKLIEVLRKVGKEDPSIKVEINEETGENLISGMGELHLEIIEGRIKNEKGLEVKTGNPIVVYRETVIKQSNKTEIRTPNGHNIFYFSIEPLEDAVYDAIERGEIPEERLKKRAENTWKKLTELGISSEEARQYKEIYKGNVFEDRTRGIVLLTEVIDSIMDGWKLVIDSGPLAREPLMKSKLILHDTKLHVDHMHRGPAQIYPAVRKGMFECMASTAAILEPIQTHRIEAPIEFMGAVTQLVGSKRGVLIDVL
;
A
#
# COMPACT_ATOMS: atom_id res chain seq x y z
N ARG A 1 -42.34 -2.27 -12.01
CA ARG A 1 -41.31 -2.97 -12.77
C ARG A 1 -40.52 -1.96 -13.58
N VAL A 2 -39.21 -2.04 -13.52
CA VAL A 2 -38.30 -1.18 -14.29
C VAL A 2 -37.74 -2.05 -15.42
N PRO A 3 -37.86 -1.64 -16.70
CA PRO A 3 -37.30 -2.39 -17.81
C PRO A 3 -35.76 -2.32 -17.82
N ALA A 4 -35.12 -3.29 -18.51
CA ALA A 4 -33.68 -3.31 -18.68
C ALA A 4 -33.16 -2.02 -19.34
N GLY A 5 -31.95 -1.59 -18.96
CA GLY A 5 -31.32 -0.36 -19.44
C GLY A 5 -31.67 0.91 -18.65
N ASN A 6 -32.44 0.80 -17.59
CA ASN A 6 -32.76 1.92 -16.71
C ASN A 6 -31.95 1.90 -15.43
N VAL A 7 -31.71 3.11 -14.89
CA VAL A 7 -31.11 3.31 -13.56
C VAL A 7 -32.22 3.35 -12.51
N LEU A 8 -32.03 2.65 -11.40
CA LEU A 8 -33.00 2.60 -10.31
C LEU A 8 -32.30 2.66 -8.94
N ALA A 9 -33.02 3.12 -7.94
CA ALA A 9 -32.56 3.06 -6.56
C ALA A 9 -33.18 1.84 -5.86
N ILE A 10 -32.34 1.10 -5.11
CA ILE A 10 -32.76 -0.04 -4.30
C ILE A 10 -32.50 0.29 -2.83
N THR A 11 -33.51 0.13 -1.99
CA THR A 11 -33.39 0.33 -0.54
C THR A 11 -33.26 -1.01 0.18
N GLY A 12 -32.52 -1.00 1.32
CA GLY A 12 -32.36 -2.20 2.14
C GLY A 12 -31.31 -3.18 1.64
N LEU A 13 -30.50 -2.79 0.65
CA LEU A 13 -29.37 -3.57 0.15
C LEU A 13 -28.09 -3.11 0.84
N ASN A 14 -27.27 -4.06 1.28
CA ASN A 14 -25.92 -3.80 1.75
C ASN A 14 -24.94 -4.25 0.66
N ALA A 15 -24.60 -3.33 -0.21
CA ALA A 15 -23.65 -3.55 -1.31
C ALA A 15 -22.67 -2.39 -1.39
N ASP A 16 -21.45 -2.66 -1.87
CA ASP A 16 -20.44 -1.66 -2.11
C ASP A 16 -20.49 -1.17 -3.58
N VAL A 17 -19.90 -0.02 -3.85
CA VAL A 17 -19.80 0.51 -5.23
C VAL A 17 -18.95 -0.45 -6.08
N GLY A 18 -19.45 -0.77 -7.28
CA GLY A 18 -18.80 -1.73 -8.20
C GLY A 18 -19.30 -3.16 -8.08
N GLU A 19 -20.09 -3.51 -7.06
CA GLU A 19 -20.65 -4.85 -6.92
C GLU A 19 -21.79 -5.11 -7.94
N THR A 20 -21.78 -6.31 -8.51
CA THR A 20 -22.84 -6.78 -9.40
C THR A 20 -23.94 -7.47 -8.63
N ILE A 21 -25.17 -6.95 -8.73
CA ILE A 21 -26.34 -7.49 -8.02
C ILE A 21 -27.10 -8.44 -8.93
N THR A 22 -27.21 -9.71 -8.54
CA THR A 22 -27.88 -10.75 -9.33
C THR A 22 -28.77 -11.62 -8.47
N LEU A 23 -29.74 -12.30 -9.11
CA LEU A 23 -30.59 -13.30 -8.45
C LEU A 23 -29.95 -14.70 -8.46
N ASN A 24 -29.09 -15.00 -9.42
CA ASN A 24 -28.38 -16.26 -9.57
C ASN A 24 -26.89 -15.96 -9.70
N GLU A 25 -26.04 -16.92 -9.36
CA GLU A 25 -24.60 -16.82 -9.52
C GLU A 25 -24.25 -16.59 -10.99
N GLN A 26 -23.60 -15.48 -11.30
CA GLN A 26 -23.19 -15.07 -12.64
C GLN A 26 -21.79 -14.44 -12.58
N THR A 27 -21.11 -14.39 -13.71
CA THR A 27 -19.85 -13.64 -13.84
C THR A 27 -20.12 -12.15 -13.58
N PRO A 28 -19.45 -11.52 -12.62
CA PRO A 28 -19.65 -10.10 -12.35
C PRO A 28 -19.22 -9.24 -13.54
N PHE A 29 -19.81 -8.06 -13.67
CA PHE A 29 -19.30 -7.05 -14.59
C PHE A 29 -17.90 -6.59 -14.14
N GLU A 30 -17.04 -6.25 -15.09
CA GLU A 30 -15.75 -5.65 -14.77
C GLU A 30 -15.98 -4.33 -14.01
N GLU A 31 -15.36 -4.25 -12.84
CA GLU A 31 -15.33 -3.03 -12.05
C GLU A 31 -14.40 -2.02 -12.72
N ILE A 32 -14.86 -0.79 -12.91
CA ILE A 32 -13.97 0.33 -13.25
C ILE A 32 -13.20 0.66 -11.97
N ARG A 33 -12.08 -0.01 -11.77
CA ARG A 33 -11.19 0.27 -10.64
C ARG A 33 -10.45 1.57 -10.94
N HIS A 34 -10.93 2.66 -10.38
CA HIS A 34 -10.10 3.85 -10.25
C HIS A 34 -9.07 3.59 -9.15
N ILE A 35 -7.87 3.16 -9.54
CA ILE A 35 -6.75 2.96 -8.62
C ILE A 35 -6.22 4.35 -8.24
N PHE A 36 -6.91 5.02 -7.34
CA PHE A 36 -6.45 6.29 -6.78
C PHE A 36 -5.80 6.02 -5.43
N GLN A 37 -4.49 6.26 -5.35
CA GLN A 37 -3.84 6.29 -4.05
C GLN A 37 -4.11 7.65 -3.39
N PRO A 38 -4.57 7.68 -2.14
CA PRO A 38 -4.73 8.92 -1.40
C PRO A 38 -3.40 9.64 -1.25
N VAL A 39 -3.40 10.96 -1.42
CA VAL A 39 -2.17 11.77 -1.33
C VAL A 39 -2.15 12.67 -0.09
N ILE A 40 -3.31 12.92 0.52
CA ILE A 40 -3.46 13.77 1.70
C ILE A 40 -4.32 13.04 2.73
N THR A 41 -3.91 13.11 3.99
CA THR A 41 -4.64 12.57 5.14
C THR A 41 -4.95 13.68 6.12
N LYS A 42 -6.16 13.72 6.66
CA LYS A 42 -6.55 14.59 7.78
C LYS A 42 -7.09 13.72 8.92
N SER A 43 -6.79 14.09 10.16
CA SER A 43 -7.54 13.55 11.30
C SER A 43 -8.94 14.17 11.34
N ILE A 44 -9.92 13.41 11.79
CA ILE A 44 -11.29 13.88 11.98
C ILE A 44 -11.81 13.45 13.34
N GLU A 45 -12.29 14.42 14.10
CA GLU A 45 -12.76 14.23 15.46
C GLU A 45 -14.12 14.90 15.65
N VAL A 46 -14.89 14.40 16.60
CA VAL A 46 -16.16 15.04 17.02
C VAL A 46 -15.91 16.03 18.14
N ASN A 47 -16.70 17.09 18.18
CA ASN A 47 -16.66 18.05 19.29
C ASN A 47 -17.13 17.45 20.63
N LYS A 48 -18.00 16.43 20.59
CA LYS A 48 -18.56 15.77 21.76
C LYS A 48 -18.29 14.27 21.68
N SER A 49 -17.65 13.69 22.68
CA SER A 49 -17.34 12.24 22.71
C SER A 49 -18.58 11.35 22.58
N ALA A 50 -19.76 11.83 22.98
CA ALA A 50 -21.02 11.10 22.78
C ALA A 50 -21.40 10.87 21.30
N ASP A 51 -20.86 11.69 20.39
CA ASP A 51 -21.14 11.59 18.95
C ASP A 51 -20.13 10.66 18.22
N LEU A 52 -19.12 10.13 18.92
CA LEU A 52 -18.10 9.26 18.33
C LEU A 52 -18.68 8.01 17.63
N PRO A 53 -19.62 7.25 18.23
CA PRO A 53 -20.22 6.11 17.53
C PRO A 53 -20.93 6.50 16.23
N LYS A 54 -21.59 7.66 16.24
CA LYS A 54 -22.25 8.19 15.05
C LYS A 54 -21.25 8.62 13.98
N LEU A 55 -20.10 9.22 14.38
CA LEU A 55 -19.02 9.54 13.46
C LEU A 55 -18.48 8.28 12.78
N ILE A 56 -18.19 7.22 13.53
CA ILE A 56 -17.70 5.95 13.01
C ILE A 56 -18.67 5.36 11.98
N GLU A 57 -19.98 5.36 12.28
CA GLU A 57 -21.01 4.89 11.33
C GLU A 57 -21.01 5.72 10.04
N VAL A 58 -20.93 7.05 10.17
CA VAL A 58 -20.91 7.96 9.03
C VAL A 58 -19.66 7.78 8.20
N LEU A 59 -18.49 7.66 8.81
CA LEU A 59 -17.22 7.44 8.11
C LEU A 59 -17.22 6.11 7.34
N ARG A 60 -17.74 5.04 7.93
CA ARG A 60 -17.92 3.75 7.23
C ARG A 60 -18.84 3.87 6.01
N LYS A 61 -19.90 4.68 6.10
CA LYS A 61 -20.79 4.94 4.97
C LYS A 61 -20.12 5.77 3.89
N VAL A 62 -19.39 6.80 4.26
CA VAL A 62 -18.63 7.65 3.33
C VAL A 62 -17.60 6.82 2.54
N GLY A 63 -16.85 5.95 3.22
CA GLY A 63 -15.90 5.06 2.56
C GLY A 63 -16.54 4.04 1.58
N LYS A 64 -17.83 3.67 1.83
CA LYS A 64 -18.59 2.83 0.88
C LYS A 64 -19.15 3.63 -0.30
N GLU A 65 -19.57 4.88 -0.06
CA GLU A 65 -20.14 5.77 -1.07
C GLU A 65 -19.09 6.31 -2.05
N ASP A 66 -17.86 6.46 -1.57
CA ASP A 66 -16.73 7.01 -2.35
C ASP A 66 -15.48 6.15 -2.22
N PRO A 67 -15.19 5.28 -3.20
CA PRO A 67 -14.04 4.40 -3.18
C PRO A 67 -12.68 5.13 -3.31
N SER A 68 -12.68 6.44 -3.63
CA SER A 68 -11.47 7.26 -3.65
C SER A 68 -11.05 7.78 -2.26
N ILE A 69 -11.87 7.51 -1.23
CA ILE A 69 -11.59 7.87 0.15
C ILE A 69 -11.18 6.62 0.92
N LYS A 70 -10.06 6.72 1.61
CA LYS A 70 -9.66 5.73 2.60
C LYS A 70 -9.99 6.24 3.99
N VAL A 71 -10.72 5.45 4.75
CA VAL A 71 -11.06 5.73 6.16
C VAL A 71 -10.33 4.74 7.04
N GLU A 72 -9.55 5.25 7.99
CA GLU A 72 -8.89 4.45 9.01
C GLU A 72 -9.45 4.86 10.39
N ILE A 73 -10.03 3.89 11.09
CA ILE A 73 -10.63 4.09 12.39
C ILE A 73 -9.81 3.33 13.41
N ASN A 74 -9.19 4.04 14.33
CA ASN A 74 -8.53 3.43 15.47
C ASN A 74 -9.44 3.53 16.71
N GLU A 75 -10.12 2.45 17.01
CA GLU A 75 -11.06 2.38 18.14
C GLU A 75 -10.33 2.42 19.50
N GLU A 76 -9.05 2.06 19.55
CA GLU A 76 -8.25 2.05 20.79
C GLU A 76 -7.75 3.45 21.15
N THR A 77 -7.28 4.22 20.17
CA THR A 77 -6.77 5.58 20.40
C THR A 77 -7.86 6.65 20.23
N GLY A 78 -8.97 6.30 19.58
CA GLY A 78 -10.03 7.24 19.19
C GLY A 78 -9.67 8.13 18.02
N GLU A 79 -8.52 7.90 17.38
CA GLU A 79 -8.10 8.61 16.17
C GLU A 79 -8.83 8.08 14.96
N ASN A 80 -9.44 8.97 14.19
CA ASN A 80 -10.03 8.65 12.91
C ASN A 80 -9.30 9.46 11.85
N LEU A 81 -8.85 8.79 10.79
CA LEU A 81 -8.16 9.40 9.68
C LEU A 81 -8.98 9.25 8.40
N ILE A 82 -9.05 10.33 7.64
CA ILE A 82 -9.62 10.33 6.29
C ILE A 82 -8.53 10.72 5.31
N SER A 83 -8.32 9.88 4.31
CA SER A 83 -7.34 10.10 3.25
C SER A 83 -8.05 10.23 1.92
N GLY A 84 -7.64 11.20 1.10
CA GLY A 84 -8.28 11.49 -0.17
C GLY A 84 -7.29 12.03 -1.21
N MET A 85 -7.82 12.37 -2.37
CA MET A 85 -7.04 12.79 -3.54
C MET A 85 -6.52 14.23 -3.45
N GLY A 86 -7.01 15.03 -2.51
CA GLY A 86 -6.61 16.42 -2.35
C GLY A 86 -7.36 17.12 -1.24
N GLU A 87 -6.91 18.32 -0.89
CA GLU A 87 -7.48 19.10 0.19
C GLU A 87 -8.95 19.46 -0.05
N LEU A 88 -9.28 19.92 -1.25
CA LEU A 88 -10.68 20.24 -1.64
C LEU A 88 -11.58 19.01 -1.52
N HIS A 89 -11.09 17.83 -1.90
CA HIS A 89 -11.86 16.59 -1.77
C HIS A 89 -12.24 16.33 -0.32
N LEU A 90 -11.27 16.43 0.60
CA LEU A 90 -11.52 16.23 2.04
C LEU A 90 -12.42 17.33 2.63
N GLU A 91 -12.33 18.58 2.17
CA GLU A 91 -13.24 19.67 2.57
C GLU A 91 -14.69 19.41 2.14
N ILE A 92 -14.89 18.87 0.92
CA ILE A 92 -16.23 18.50 0.45
C ILE A 92 -16.80 17.40 1.35
N ILE A 93 -16.02 16.39 1.72
CA ILE A 93 -16.46 15.31 2.61
C ILE A 93 -16.75 15.85 4.01
N GLU A 94 -15.92 16.73 4.54
CA GLU A 94 -16.20 17.41 5.82
C GLU A 94 -17.52 18.18 5.75
N GLY A 95 -17.75 18.92 4.66
CA GLY A 95 -19.01 19.64 4.42
C GLY A 95 -20.22 18.69 4.35
N ARG A 96 -20.09 17.53 3.70
CA ARG A 96 -21.14 16.51 3.64
C ARG A 96 -21.45 15.93 5.02
N ILE A 97 -20.42 15.62 5.82
CA ILE A 97 -20.59 15.12 7.19
C ILE A 97 -21.33 16.13 8.05
N LYS A 98 -21.00 17.42 7.97
CA LYS A 98 -21.68 18.49 8.71
C LYS A 98 -23.12 18.69 8.25
N ASN A 99 -23.31 18.90 6.95
CA ASN A 99 -24.59 19.38 6.40
C ASN A 99 -25.62 18.25 6.21
N GLU A 100 -25.18 17.06 5.76
CA GLU A 100 -26.08 15.96 5.46
C GLU A 100 -26.30 15.04 6.66
N LYS A 101 -25.26 14.83 7.50
CA LYS A 101 -25.33 13.92 8.64
C LYS A 101 -25.52 14.66 9.98
N GLY A 102 -25.44 15.99 9.97
CA GLY A 102 -25.65 16.84 11.15
C GLY A 102 -24.64 16.58 12.27
N LEU A 103 -23.39 16.31 11.92
CA LEU A 103 -22.29 16.08 12.87
C LEU A 103 -21.32 17.26 12.85
N GLU A 104 -21.12 17.88 14.01
CA GLU A 104 -20.09 18.87 14.21
C GLU A 104 -18.72 18.16 14.37
N VAL A 105 -17.89 18.27 13.34
CA VAL A 105 -16.56 17.66 13.30
C VAL A 105 -15.46 18.73 13.24
N LYS A 106 -14.29 18.39 13.78
CA LYS A 106 -13.03 19.12 13.63
C LYS A 106 -12.08 18.28 12.82
N THR A 107 -11.42 18.89 11.85
CA THR A 107 -10.36 18.26 11.09
C THR A 107 -9.00 18.86 11.49
N GLY A 108 -8.00 17.99 11.56
CA GLY A 108 -6.61 18.40 11.77
C GLY A 108 -5.98 19.00 10.50
N ASN A 109 -4.73 19.43 10.62
CA ASN A 109 -3.96 19.87 9.46
C ASN A 109 -3.74 18.70 8.49
N PRO A 110 -3.77 18.97 7.17
CA PRO A 110 -3.50 17.94 6.19
C PRO A 110 -2.06 17.43 6.30
N ILE A 111 -1.90 16.12 6.27
CA ILE A 111 -0.62 15.43 6.29
C ILE A 111 -0.41 14.82 4.90
N VAL A 112 0.71 15.15 4.27
CA VAL A 112 1.10 14.55 2.99
C VAL A 112 1.53 13.10 3.24
N VAL A 113 1.02 12.18 2.42
CA VAL A 113 1.34 10.75 2.53
C VAL A 113 2.65 10.49 1.80
N TYR A 114 3.74 10.40 2.55
CA TYR A 114 5.03 9.98 2.02
C TYR A 114 5.14 8.46 1.98
N ARG A 115 6.08 7.97 1.18
CA ARG A 115 6.49 6.56 1.13
C ARG A 115 8.00 6.46 1.16
N GLU A 116 8.51 5.35 1.63
CA GLU A 116 9.91 5.01 1.46
C GLU A 116 10.08 4.04 0.29
N THR A 117 11.24 4.05 -0.35
CA THR A 117 11.58 3.12 -1.44
C THR A 117 13.07 2.87 -1.49
N VAL A 118 13.48 1.98 -2.39
CA VAL A 118 14.86 1.67 -2.69
C VAL A 118 15.16 2.10 -4.12
N ILE A 119 16.20 2.91 -4.33
CA ILE A 119 16.55 3.48 -5.65
C ILE A 119 17.67 2.74 -6.38
N LYS A 120 18.37 1.85 -5.71
CA LYS A 120 19.45 1.03 -6.27
C LYS A 120 19.63 -0.24 -5.45
N GLN A 121 20.25 -1.25 -6.07
CA GLN A 121 20.58 -2.49 -5.39
C GLN A 121 21.64 -2.24 -4.28
N SER A 122 21.41 -2.87 -3.12
CA SER A 122 22.38 -2.90 -2.02
C SER A 122 23.45 -3.98 -2.23
N ASN A 123 24.56 -3.87 -1.50
CA ASN A 123 25.46 -4.98 -1.35
C ASN A 123 24.78 -6.11 -0.53
N LYS A 124 25.27 -7.34 -0.72
CA LYS A 124 24.91 -8.48 0.11
C LYS A 124 25.47 -8.26 1.53
N THR A 125 24.60 -8.23 2.51
CA THR A 125 24.91 -7.92 3.92
C THR A 125 24.75 -9.16 4.79
N GLU A 126 25.75 -9.47 5.62
CA GLU A 126 25.69 -10.55 6.62
C GLU A 126 25.10 -9.99 7.94
N ILE A 127 24.05 -10.62 8.41
CA ILE A 127 23.37 -10.23 9.67
C ILE A 127 23.29 -11.42 10.60
N ARG A 128 23.61 -11.19 11.86
CA ARG A 128 23.49 -12.18 12.93
C ARG A 128 22.29 -11.86 13.83
N THR A 129 21.62 -12.91 14.27
CA THR A 129 20.59 -12.78 15.32
C THR A 129 21.19 -12.23 16.62
N PRO A 130 20.39 -11.59 17.50
CA PRO A 130 20.89 -11.05 18.78
C PRO A 130 21.68 -12.06 19.62
N ASN A 131 21.27 -13.34 19.62
CA ASN A 131 21.99 -14.43 20.30
C ASN A 131 23.25 -14.91 19.56
N GLY A 132 23.52 -14.41 18.32
CA GLY A 132 24.68 -14.77 17.50
C GLY A 132 24.63 -16.13 16.83
N HIS A 133 23.58 -16.93 17.06
CA HIS A 133 23.51 -18.34 16.61
C HIS A 133 23.06 -18.53 15.16
N ASN A 134 22.33 -17.54 14.61
CA ASN A 134 21.87 -17.61 13.21
C ASN A 134 22.46 -16.45 12.42
N ILE A 135 22.72 -16.73 11.13
CA ILE A 135 23.25 -15.74 10.19
C ILE A 135 22.35 -15.73 8.97
N PHE A 136 22.00 -14.52 8.52
CA PHE A 136 21.24 -14.27 7.30
C PHE A 136 22.06 -13.41 6.34
N TYR A 137 21.91 -13.65 5.06
CA TYR A 137 22.53 -12.85 4.01
C TYR A 137 21.45 -12.21 3.16
N PHE A 138 21.26 -10.90 3.34
CA PHE A 138 20.25 -10.13 2.64
C PHE A 138 20.86 -9.17 1.62
N SER A 139 20.11 -8.87 0.57
CA SER A 139 20.23 -7.64 -0.20
C SER A 139 18.84 -7.12 -0.50
N ILE A 140 18.74 -5.83 -0.82
CA ILE A 140 17.50 -5.19 -1.25
C ILE A 140 17.75 -4.46 -2.57
N GLU A 141 16.74 -4.47 -3.44
CA GLU A 141 16.79 -3.79 -4.73
C GLU A 141 15.42 -3.21 -5.10
N PRO A 142 15.35 -2.24 -6.03
CA PRO A 142 14.08 -1.77 -6.56
C PRO A 142 13.31 -2.91 -7.22
N LEU A 143 12.00 -2.95 -7.01
CA LEU A 143 11.12 -3.85 -7.76
C LEU A 143 10.91 -3.27 -9.16
N GLU A 144 10.87 -4.14 -10.16
CA GLU A 144 10.64 -3.78 -11.55
C GLU A 144 9.30 -3.06 -11.74
N ASP A 145 9.30 -1.95 -12.50
CA ASP A 145 8.13 -1.11 -12.72
C ASP A 145 6.94 -1.91 -13.24
N ALA A 146 7.16 -2.79 -14.21
CA ALA A 146 6.11 -3.61 -14.80
C ALA A 146 5.45 -4.56 -13.79
N VAL A 147 6.23 -5.11 -12.84
CA VAL A 147 5.72 -5.98 -11.78
C VAL A 147 4.93 -5.17 -10.77
N TYR A 148 5.48 -4.04 -10.34
CA TYR A 148 4.80 -3.13 -9.40
C TYR A 148 3.45 -2.66 -9.96
N ASP A 149 3.42 -2.19 -11.22
CA ASP A 149 2.20 -1.72 -11.88
C ASP A 149 1.14 -2.83 -12.02
N ALA A 150 1.58 -4.08 -12.26
CA ALA A 150 0.68 -5.23 -12.32
C ALA A 150 0.10 -5.60 -10.93
N ILE A 151 0.88 -5.42 -9.86
CA ILE A 151 0.39 -5.57 -8.48
C ILE A 151 -0.65 -4.49 -8.17
N GLU A 152 -0.35 -3.23 -8.46
CA GLU A 152 -1.26 -2.10 -8.23
C GLU A 152 -2.58 -2.24 -9.02
N ARG A 153 -2.54 -2.75 -10.25
CA ARG A 153 -3.75 -3.04 -11.03
C ARG A 153 -4.51 -4.28 -10.56
N GLY A 154 -3.98 -5.00 -9.56
CA GLY A 154 -4.59 -6.22 -9.04
C GLY A 154 -4.50 -7.42 -10.02
N GLU A 155 -3.66 -7.33 -11.05
CA GLU A 155 -3.38 -8.44 -11.96
C GLU A 155 -2.54 -9.53 -11.27
N ILE A 156 -1.67 -9.12 -10.35
CA ILE A 156 -0.89 -9.98 -9.47
C ILE A 156 -1.43 -9.80 -8.06
N PRO A 157 -1.94 -10.86 -7.40
CA PRO A 157 -2.49 -10.75 -6.06
C PRO A 157 -1.39 -10.53 -5.02
N GLU A 158 -1.67 -9.70 -4.02
CA GLU A 158 -0.84 -9.54 -2.84
C GLU A 158 -1.10 -10.68 -1.87
N GLU A 159 -0.31 -11.72 -1.98
CA GLU A 159 -0.46 -12.92 -1.18
C GLU A 159 0.87 -13.65 -0.98
N ARG A 160 0.82 -14.62 -0.08
CA ARG A 160 1.90 -15.59 0.07
C ARG A 160 1.86 -16.62 -1.07
N LEU A 161 2.93 -16.69 -1.86
CA LEU A 161 3.05 -17.58 -3.00
C LEU A 161 3.42 -19.00 -2.55
N LYS A 162 2.43 -19.89 -2.53
CA LYS A 162 2.58 -21.31 -2.23
C LYS A 162 2.89 -22.10 -3.50
N LYS A 163 3.22 -23.41 -3.34
CA LYS A 163 3.57 -24.34 -4.43
C LYS A 163 2.56 -24.41 -5.59
N ARG A 164 1.39 -23.80 -5.50
CA ARG A 164 0.34 -23.81 -6.53
C ARG A 164 0.10 -22.42 -7.16
N ALA A 165 1.00 -21.49 -6.97
CA ALA A 165 0.88 -20.13 -7.55
C ALA A 165 1.28 -20.07 -9.05
N GLU A 166 0.93 -21.11 -9.83
CA GLU A 166 1.33 -21.23 -11.24
C GLU A 166 0.87 -20.04 -12.09
N ASN A 167 -0.35 -19.54 -11.83
CA ASN A 167 -0.89 -18.38 -12.56
C ASN A 167 -0.08 -17.12 -12.28
N THR A 168 0.30 -16.87 -11.03
CA THR A 168 1.12 -15.73 -10.64
C THR A 168 2.51 -15.81 -11.25
N TRP A 169 3.15 -16.98 -11.20
CA TRP A 169 4.47 -17.18 -11.83
C TRP A 169 4.44 -16.99 -13.35
N LYS A 170 3.37 -17.45 -14.01
CA LYS A 170 3.19 -17.24 -15.44
C LYS A 170 3.09 -15.75 -15.78
N LYS A 171 2.26 -15.00 -15.04
CA LYS A 171 2.15 -13.55 -15.21
C LYS A 171 3.46 -12.82 -14.97
N LEU A 172 4.21 -13.18 -13.90
CA LEU A 172 5.54 -12.63 -13.66
C LEU A 172 6.49 -12.89 -14.83
N THR A 173 6.43 -14.08 -15.43
CA THR A 173 7.24 -14.41 -16.60
C THR A 173 6.84 -13.60 -17.83
N GLU A 174 5.56 -13.36 -18.03
CA GLU A 174 5.04 -12.49 -19.11
C GLU A 174 5.52 -11.03 -18.96
N LEU A 175 5.77 -10.57 -17.72
CA LEU A 175 6.31 -9.25 -17.39
C LEU A 175 7.85 -9.17 -17.47
N GLY A 176 8.51 -10.25 -17.89
CA GLY A 176 9.97 -10.27 -18.11
C GLY A 176 10.79 -10.87 -16.97
N ILE A 177 10.17 -11.32 -15.88
CA ILE A 177 10.87 -12.03 -14.81
C ILE A 177 11.21 -13.45 -15.29
N SER A 178 12.43 -13.91 -15.04
CA SER A 178 12.80 -15.29 -15.41
C SER A 178 11.96 -16.32 -14.66
N SER A 179 11.67 -17.46 -15.29
CA SER A 179 10.88 -18.53 -14.64
C SER A 179 11.56 -19.07 -13.37
N GLU A 180 12.88 -18.99 -13.25
CA GLU A 180 13.59 -19.37 -12.05
C GLU A 180 13.35 -18.36 -10.93
N GLU A 181 13.51 -17.08 -11.21
CA GLU A 181 13.31 -15.98 -10.26
C GLU A 181 11.84 -15.89 -9.81
N ALA A 182 10.88 -16.00 -10.73
CA ALA A 182 9.45 -15.99 -10.39
C ALA A 182 9.07 -17.05 -9.34
N ARG A 183 9.70 -18.23 -9.39
CA ARG A 183 9.50 -19.30 -8.39
C ARG A 183 10.19 -19.05 -7.05
N GLN A 184 11.16 -18.13 -7.03
CA GLN A 184 11.86 -17.70 -5.81
C GLN A 184 11.07 -16.65 -5.03
N TYR A 185 10.09 -16.00 -5.65
CA TYR A 185 9.16 -15.11 -4.96
C TYR A 185 8.31 -15.92 -3.99
N LYS A 186 8.28 -15.49 -2.73
CA LYS A 186 7.57 -16.18 -1.64
C LYS A 186 6.37 -15.43 -1.14
N GLU A 187 6.43 -14.11 -1.17
CA GLU A 187 5.34 -13.26 -0.70
C GLU A 187 5.35 -11.90 -1.41
N ILE A 188 4.16 -11.39 -1.69
CA ILE A 188 3.92 -10.05 -2.21
C ILE A 188 3.06 -9.32 -1.18
N TYR A 189 3.52 -8.16 -0.73
CA TYR A 189 2.87 -7.40 0.32
C TYR A 189 3.07 -5.89 0.14
N LYS A 190 1.97 -5.13 0.02
CA LYS A 190 1.95 -3.67 -0.16
C LYS A 190 2.91 -3.20 -1.25
N GLY A 191 2.82 -3.81 -2.43
CA GLY A 191 3.67 -3.47 -3.58
C GLY A 191 5.15 -3.81 -3.41
N ASN A 192 5.49 -4.72 -2.48
CA ASN A 192 6.85 -5.21 -2.25
C ASN A 192 6.92 -6.72 -2.39
N VAL A 193 8.11 -7.23 -2.68
CA VAL A 193 8.35 -8.65 -2.91
C VAL A 193 9.42 -9.19 -1.96
N PHE A 194 9.17 -10.37 -1.39
CA PHE A 194 10.16 -11.17 -0.70
C PHE A 194 10.61 -12.33 -1.59
N GLU A 195 11.92 -12.40 -1.88
CA GLU A 195 12.54 -13.42 -2.72
C GLU A 195 13.48 -14.31 -1.91
N ASP A 196 13.37 -15.63 -2.09
CA ASP A 196 14.22 -16.63 -1.46
C ASP A 196 15.10 -17.33 -2.52
N ARG A 197 16.38 -16.97 -2.56
CA ARG A 197 17.41 -17.57 -3.43
C ARG A 197 18.20 -18.69 -2.75
N THR A 198 17.83 -19.08 -1.54
CA THR A 198 18.56 -20.13 -0.82
C THR A 198 18.36 -21.50 -1.48
N ARG A 199 19.35 -22.38 -1.33
CA ARG A 199 19.29 -23.74 -1.88
C ARG A 199 19.66 -24.76 -0.81
N GLY A 200 18.81 -25.80 -0.66
CA GLY A 200 19.10 -26.98 0.15
C GLY A 200 19.11 -26.77 1.67
N ILE A 201 18.55 -25.69 2.17
CA ILE A 201 18.50 -25.40 3.63
C ILE A 201 17.21 -25.96 4.22
N VAL A 202 17.28 -27.16 4.79
CA VAL A 202 16.11 -27.86 5.36
C VAL A 202 15.46 -27.06 6.49
N LEU A 203 16.26 -26.49 7.39
CA LEU A 203 15.79 -25.75 8.56
C LEU A 203 15.11 -24.41 8.21
N LEU A 204 15.26 -23.93 6.97
CA LEU A 204 14.64 -22.69 6.55
C LEU A 204 13.11 -22.76 6.60
N THR A 205 12.53 -23.94 6.32
CA THR A 205 11.08 -24.12 6.35
C THR A 205 10.44 -23.81 7.71
N GLU A 206 11.22 -23.92 8.79
CA GLU A 206 10.75 -23.65 10.15
C GLU A 206 10.81 -22.16 10.52
N VAL A 207 11.60 -21.36 9.81
CA VAL A 207 11.86 -19.96 10.15
C VAL A 207 11.43 -18.95 9.07
N ILE A 208 11.14 -19.44 7.86
CA ILE A 208 10.81 -18.57 6.72
C ILE A 208 9.60 -17.67 7.00
N ASP A 209 8.61 -18.19 7.74
CA ASP A 209 7.43 -17.43 8.12
C ASP A 209 7.79 -16.28 9.04
N SER A 210 8.63 -16.52 10.05
CA SER A 210 9.12 -15.47 10.94
C SER A 210 10.00 -14.44 10.20
N ILE A 211 10.75 -14.86 9.18
CA ILE A 211 11.53 -13.93 8.36
C ILE A 211 10.58 -13.00 7.58
N MET A 212 9.54 -13.56 6.94
CA MET A 212 8.56 -12.79 6.18
C MET A 212 7.74 -11.87 7.09
N ASP A 213 7.34 -12.32 8.28
CA ASP A 213 6.65 -11.46 9.26
C ASP A 213 7.55 -10.30 9.72
N GLY A 214 8.83 -10.57 10.00
CA GLY A 214 9.81 -9.53 10.31
C GLY A 214 10.02 -8.53 9.16
N TRP A 215 9.98 -9.01 7.92
CA TRP A 215 10.03 -8.19 6.71
C TRP A 215 8.81 -7.27 6.60
N LYS A 216 7.58 -7.79 6.82
CA LYS A 216 6.35 -7.00 6.79
C LYS A 216 6.38 -5.83 7.79
N LEU A 217 6.92 -6.05 9.00
CA LEU A 217 7.07 -4.99 9.99
C LEU A 217 7.93 -3.82 9.49
N VAL A 218 8.95 -4.11 8.65
CA VAL A 218 9.77 -3.05 8.05
C VAL A 218 9.07 -2.41 6.86
N ILE A 219 8.31 -3.20 6.07
CA ILE A 219 7.47 -2.64 5.00
C ILE A 219 6.47 -1.64 5.57
N ASP A 220 5.88 -1.93 6.71
CA ASP A 220 4.91 -1.03 7.35
C ASP A 220 5.55 0.22 7.97
N SER A 221 6.84 0.18 8.29
CA SER A 221 7.55 1.30 8.94
C SER A 221 9.03 1.28 8.57
N GLY A 222 9.38 2.03 7.54
CA GLY A 222 10.72 2.10 6.97
C GLY A 222 11.77 2.80 7.86
N PRO A 223 13.05 2.76 7.44
CA PRO A 223 14.16 3.25 8.27
C PRO A 223 14.36 4.76 8.26
N LEU A 224 13.88 5.50 7.25
CA LEU A 224 14.18 6.94 7.10
C LEU A 224 13.24 7.82 7.92
N ALA A 225 11.94 7.69 7.68
CA ALA A 225 10.89 8.52 8.26
C ALA A 225 9.80 7.71 8.95
N ARG A 226 9.96 6.39 9.02
CA ARG A 226 8.96 5.40 9.45
C ARG A 226 7.71 5.40 8.56
N GLU A 227 7.85 5.84 7.32
CA GLU A 227 6.80 5.73 6.32
C GLU A 227 6.80 4.32 5.71
N PRO A 228 5.64 3.84 5.24
CA PRO A 228 5.58 2.53 4.58
C PRO A 228 6.48 2.45 3.35
N LEU A 229 7.16 1.31 3.19
CA LEU A 229 7.92 1.01 1.99
C LEU A 229 7.02 0.63 0.82
N MET A 230 7.43 1.01 -0.37
CA MET A 230 6.83 0.55 -1.60
C MET A 230 7.91 0.25 -2.65
N LYS A 231 7.59 -0.61 -3.59
CA LYS A 231 8.39 -0.88 -4.78
C LYS A 231 9.81 -1.37 -4.46
N SER A 232 9.91 -2.27 -3.48
CA SER A 232 11.17 -2.89 -3.08
C SER A 232 11.10 -4.42 -3.15
N LYS A 233 12.26 -5.03 -3.39
CA LYS A 233 12.43 -6.48 -3.41
C LYS A 233 13.55 -6.86 -2.43
N LEU A 234 13.18 -7.55 -1.34
CA LEU A 234 14.14 -8.13 -0.39
C LEU A 234 14.53 -9.51 -0.84
N ILE A 235 15.83 -9.77 -0.93
CA ILE A 235 16.40 -11.04 -1.36
C ILE A 235 17.12 -11.69 -0.20
N LEU A 236 16.70 -12.91 0.15
CA LEU A 236 17.42 -13.80 1.04
C LEU A 236 18.34 -14.71 0.20
N HIS A 237 19.65 -14.47 0.25
CA HIS A 237 20.62 -15.21 -0.54
C HIS A 237 21.04 -16.53 0.08
N ASP A 238 21.22 -16.53 1.41
CA ASP A 238 21.68 -17.69 2.17
C ASP A 238 21.39 -17.51 3.66
N THR A 239 21.42 -18.58 4.43
CA THR A 239 21.31 -18.54 5.88
C THR A 239 22.05 -19.69 6.54
N LYS A 240 22.62 -19.40 7.71
CA LYS A 240 23.18 -20.44 8.61
C LYS A 240 22.33 -20.47 9.87
N LEU A 241 21.63 -21.56 10.06
CA LEU A 241 20.66 -21.71 11.15
C LEU A 241 21.20 -22.70 12.21
N HIS A 242 21.04 -22.35 13.46
CA HIS A 242 21.36 -23.24 14.57
C HIS A 242 20.43 -24.44 14.57
N VAL A 243 20.94 -25.62 14.93
CA VAL A 243 20.15 -26.86 14.93
C VAL A 243 19.04 -26.85 15.97
N ASP A 244 19.31 -26.29 17.15
CA ASP A 244 18.32 -26.16 18.21
C ASP A 244 17.31 -25.06 17.89
N HIS A 245 16.01 -25.43 17.86
CA HIS A 245 14.89 -24.56 17.56
C HIS A 245 14.72 -23.41 18.58
N MET A 246 15.16 -23.60 19.84
CA MET A 246 15.12 -22.56 20.88
C MET A 246 15.87 -21.31 20.48
N HIS A 247 16.90 -21.43 19.64
CA HIS A 247 17.70 -20.31 19.16
C HIS A 247 17.13 -19.64 17.87
N ARG A 248 16.02 -20.15 17.33
CA ARG A 248 15.42 -19.70 16.06
C ARG A 248 14.03 -19.07 16.21
N GLY A 249 13.66 -18.70 17.43
CA GLY A 249 12.35 -18.10 17.69
C GLY A 249 12.18 -16.69 17.11
N PRO A 250 10.94 -16.21 16.96
CA PRO A 250 10.63 -14.87 16.42
C PRO A 250 11.38 -13.73 17.11
N ALA A 251 11.58 -13.82 18.44
CA ALA A 251 12.34 -12.86 19.22
C ALA A 251 13.80 -12.67 18.77
N GLN A 252 14.37 -13.66 18.07
CA GLN A 252 15.70 -13.61 17.49
C GLN A 252 15.66 -13.18 16.01
N ILE A 253 14.66 -13.65 15.28
CA ILE A 253 14.55 -13.45 13.82
C ILE A 253 14.08 -12.05 13.47
N TYR A 254 13.02 -11.53 14.08
CA TYR A 254 12.48 -10.21 13.76
C TYR A 254 13.52 -9.08 13.89
N PRO A 255 14.28 -8.98 15.01
CA PRO A 255 15.33 -7.97 15.13
C PRO A 255 16.44 -8.13 14.08
N ALA A 256 16.79 -9.37 13.73
CA ALA A 256 17.81 -9.64 12.71
C ALA A 256 17.35 -9.21 11.32
N VAL A 257 16.12 -9.55 10.91
CA VAL A 257 15.55 -9.11 9.63
C VAL A 257 15.45 -7.60 9.57
N ARG A 258 14.92 -6.96 10.62
CA ARG A 258 14.85 -5.50 10.70
C ARG A 258 16.22 -4.85 10.57
N LYS A 259 17.21 -5.33 11.31
CA LYS A 259 18.60 -4.84 11.25
C LYS A 259 19.16 -5.03 9.84
N GLY A 260 18.96 -6.20 9.24
CA GLY A 260 19.44 -6.51 7.89
C GLY A 260 18.88 -5.59 6.84
N MET A 261 17.57 -5.37 6.86
CA MET A 261 16.93 -4.43 5.95
C MET A 261 17.45 -3.00 6.13
N PHE A 262 17.56 -2.53 7.38
CA PHE A 262 18.04 -1.18 7.68
C PHE A 262 19.49 -0.99 7.21
N GLU A 263 20.36 -1.98 7.38
CA GLU A 263 21.74 -1.93 6.89
C GLU A 263 21.79 -1.94 5.34
N CYS A 264 20.98 -2.79 4.68
CA CYS A 264 20.86 -2.79 3.23
C CYS A 264 20.35 -1.44 2.69
N MET A 265 19.39 -0.82 3.40
CA MET A 265 18.75 0.42 3.00
C MET A 265 19.55 1.69 3.35
N ALA A 266 20.55 1.61 4.22
CA ALA A 266 21.31 2.78 4.69
C ALA A 266 21.88 3.69 3.57
N SER A 267 22.19 3.11 2.42
CA SER A 267 22.73 3.86 1.25
C SER A 267 21.85 3.79 0.00
N THR A 268 20.69 3.16 0.09
CA THR A 268 19.84 2.85 -1.07
C THR A 268 18.43 3.36 -0.93
N ALA A 269 17.98 3.70 0.30
CA ALA A 269 16.65 4.19 0.55
C ALA A 269 16.47 5.66 0.12
N ALA A 270 15.26 5.98 -0.29
CA ALA A 270 14.80 7.34 -0.59
C ALA A 270 13.36 7.54 -0.13
N ILE A 271 12.96 8.80 0.03
CA ILE A 271 11.57 9.17 0.32
C ILE A 271 10.89 9.55 -1.01
N LEU A 272 9.70 9.03 -1.22
CA LEU A 272 8.81 9.39 -2.31
C LEU A 272 7.76 10.37 -1.83
N GLU A 273 7.59 11.43 -2.59
CA GLU A 273 6.54 12.44 -2.44
C GLU A 273 5.43 12.14 -3.44
N PRO A 274 4.14 12.20 -3.07
CA PRO A 274 3.05 11.99 -4.01
C PRO A 274 2.99 13.13 -5.02
N ILE A 275 2.92 12.78 -6.30
CA ILE A 275 2.80 13.73 -7.41
C ILE A 275 1.54 13.42 -8.20
N GLN A 276 0.75 14.44 -8.52
CA GLN A 276 -0.45 14.33 -9.34
C GLN A 276 -0.29 15.02 -10.67
N THR A 277 -0.84 14.43 -11.72
CA THR A 277 -0.98 15.08 -13.03
C THR A 277 -2.32 15.80 -13.08
N HIS A 278 -2.27 17.12 -13.32
CA HIS A 278 -3.45 17.96 -13.46
C HIS A 278 -3.61 18.43 -14.90
N ARG A 279 -4.83 18.30 -15.44
CA ARG A 279 -5.24 18.97 -16.68
C ARG A 279 -6.01 20.22 -16.30
N ILE A 280 -5.47 21.39 -16.71
CA ILE A 280 -6.05 22.69 -16.42
C ILE A 280 -6.58 23.28 -17.72
N GLU A 281 -7.87 23.57 -17.79
CA GLU A 281 -8.51 24.24 -18.92
C GLU A 281 -8.80 25.70 -18.53
N ALA A 282 -8.23 26.65 -19.27
CA ALA A 282 -8.40 28.08 -19.03
C ALA A 282 -8.35 28.86 -20.33
N PRO A 283 -9.00 30.05 -20.42
CA PRO A 283 -8.81 30.98 -21.54
C PRO A 283 -7.32 31.31 -21.73
N ILE A 284 -6.89 31.51 -22.97
CA ILE A 284 -5.49 31.71 -23.35
C ILE A 284 -4.85 32.92 -22.63
N GLU A 285 -5.63 33.92 -22.29
CA GLU A 285 -5.19 35.10 -21.53
C GLU A 285 -4.68 34.77 -20.12
N PHE A 286 -5.10 33.63 -19.53
CA PHE A 286 -4.68 33.17 -18.22
C PHE A 286 -3.49 32.19 -18.27
N MET A 287 -2.98 31.85 -19.44
CA MET A 287 -1.89 30.87 -19.58
C MET A 287 -0.65 31.25 -18.75
N GLY A 288 -0.28 32.55 -18.76
CA GLY A 288 0.84 33.05 -17.95
C GLY A 288 0.61 32.89 -16.45
N ALA A 289 -0.59 33.19 -15.97
CA ALA A 289 -0.96 33.04 -14.56
C ALA A 289 -0.97 31.58 -14.12
N VAL A 290 -1.51 30.68 -14.95
CA VAL A 290 -1.51 29.24 -14.70
C VAL A 290 -0.08 28.71 -14.63
N THR A 291 0.78 29.05 -15.60
CA THR A 291 2.20 28.62 -15.62
C THR A 291 2.95 29.08 -14.37
N GLN A 292 2.73 30.36 -13.99
CA GLN A 292 3.34 30.90 -12.77
C GLN A 292 2.84 30.18 -11.51
N LEU A 293 1.54 29.88 -11.42
CA LEU A 293 0.97 29.14 -10.30
C LEU A 293 1.56 27.74 -10.20
N VAL A 294 1.61 26.99 -11.32
CA VAL A 294 2.22 25.65 -11.39
C VAL A 294 3.67 25.70 -10.92
N GLY A 295 4.47 26.64 -11.42
CA GLY A 295 5.87 26.82 -11.00
C GLY A 295 6.00 27.17 -9.51
N SER A 296 5.11 28.00 -8.96
CA SER A 296 5.11 28.36 -7.53
C SER A 296 4.82 27.17 -6.61
N LYS A 297 4.13 26.16 -7.12
CA LYS A 297 3.81 24.91 -6.42
C LYS A 297 4.81 23.76 -6.71
N ARG A 298 5.97 24.07 -7.26
CA ARG A 298 6.99 23.08 -7.70
C ARG A 298 6.48 22.13 -8.79
N GLY A 299 5.41 22.49 -9.47
CA GLY A 299 4.87 21.70 -10.58
C GLY A 299 5.72 21.83 -11.83
N VAL A 300 5.67 20.80 -12.67
CA VAL A 300 6.33 20.77 -13.97
C VAL A 300 5.28 20.83 -15.05
N LEU A 301 5.40 21.79 -15.96
CA LEU A 301 4.53 21.88 -17.13
C LEU A 301 4.94 20.75 -18.10
N ILE A 302 4.00 19.84 -18.40
CA ILE A 302 4.27 18.68 -19.27
C ILE A 302 3.95 19.05 -20.71
N ASP A 303 2.78 19.66 -20.95
CA ASP A 303 2.31 20.00 -22.30
C ASP A 303 1.33 21.18 -22.26
N VAL A 304 1.18 21.87 -23.39
CA VAL A 304 0.20 22.94 -23.64
C VAL A 304 -0.49 22.61 -24.95
N LEU A 305 -1.78 22.32 -24.90
CA LEU A 305 -2.60 21.92 -26.06
C LEU A 305 -3.36 23.12 -26.66
#